data_a570d9d707dab4d47c1763d6c2cabe51
#
_entry.id   a570d9d707dab4d47c1763d6c2cabe51
#
_cell.length_a   1.000
_cell.length_b   1.000
_cell.length_c   1.000
_cell.angle_alpha   90.00
_cell.angle_beta   90.00
_cell.angle_gamma   90.00
#
_symmetry.space_group_name_H-M   'P 1'
#
loop_
_entity.id
_entity.type
_entity.pdbx_description
1 polymer ?
#
loop_
_entity_poly.entity_id
_entity_poly.type
_entity_poly.pdbx_seq_one_letter_code
_entity_poly.pdbx_strand_id
1 'polypeptide(L)'
;KTGDCDGLQFTAFARDGISWHHFTKVGGANTPSNAVTNLTQDQLRKIFVTGEINNWSQVGGTSAPIVVYAAQAGSGTRTTFDGFVGGSSSSQIPAGNQATRVITENNAQQIVDNGEAANAIFYESYGRYQQATPGNSTGTAGAADSLGSIDGIAVTSTTVGDSTFPFGRSLYNVLRYPSEATKRYLDPVDGFLCRTDIDNVVSSITGRKL
;
A
#
# COMPACT_ATOMS: atom_id res chain seq x y z
N LYS A 1 29.66 33.92 -3.74
CA LYS A 1 28.29 33.58 -3.34
C LYS A 1 28.37 32.54 -2.27
N THR A 2 28.34 32.95 -1.03
CA THR A 2 27.99 32.07 0.10
C THR A 2 26.47 31.80 -0.03
N GLY A 3 26.11 30.89 -0.89
CA GLY A 3 24.76 30.37 -0.93
C GLY A 3 24.63 29.41 0.24
N ASP A 4 23.89 29.80 1.28
CA ASP A 4 23.36 28.85 2.24
C ASP A 4 22.54 27.84 1.44
N CYS A 5 23.11 26.65 1.26
CA CYS A 5 22.35 25.54 0.70
C CYS A 5 21.35 25.13 1.79
N ASP A 6 20.11 25.56 1.67
CA ASP A 6 19.02 25.00 2.48
C ASP A 6 19.05 23.50 2.33
N GLY A 7 19.36 22.79 3.40
CA GLY A 7 19.24 21.34 3.47
C GLY A 7 17.77 20.94 3.60
N LEU A 8 17.44 19.71 3.24
CA LEU A 8 16.14 19.12 3.56
C LEU A 8 16.20 18.47 4.94
N GLN A 9 15.28 18.85 5.81
CA GLN A 9 15.08 18.20 7.10
C GLN A 9 13.86 17.28 7.00
N PHE A 10 14.03 16.02 7.34
CA PHE A 10 12.99 15.01 7.37
C PHE A 10 12.59 14.74 8.81
N THR A 11 11.34 15.03 9.15
CA THR A 11 10.78 14.75 10.47
C THR A 11 9.72 13.66 10.31
N ALA A 12 9.99 12.47 10.83
CA ALA A 12 9.01 11.38 10.83
C ALA A 12 7.85 11.75 11.76
N PHE A 13 6.60 11.58 11.30
CA PHE A 13 5.42 11.90 12.08
C PHE A 13 4.39 10.78 12.16
N ALA A 14 4.47 9.79 11.29
CA ALA A 14 3.57 8.64 11.29
C ALA A 14 4.23 7.41 10.68
N ARG A 15 3.61 6.26 10.87
CA ARG A 15 3.95 5.01 10.19
C ARG A 15 2.77 4.55 9.34
N ASP A 16 3.09 3.89 8.22
CA ASP A 16 2.14 3.28 7.31
C ASP A 16 2.66 1.89 6.92
N GLY A 17 1.77 0.99 6.55
CA GLY A 17 2.10 -0.31 5.99
C GLY A 17 1.65 -0.39 4.53
N ILE A 18 2.37 -1.14 3.71
CA ILE A 18 1.93 -1.44 2.35
C ILE A 18 1.72 -2.96 2.26
N SER A 19 0.50 -3.39 1.95
CA SER A 19 0.25 -4.81 1.78
C SER A 19 -0.36 -5.12 0.42
N TRP A 20 -0.30 -6.41 0.04
CA TRP A 20 -0.98 -6.87 -1.15
C TRP A 20 -2.48 -6.87 -0.92
N HIS A 21 -3.20 -6.45 -1.96
CA HIS A 21 -4.64 -6.31 -2.00
C HIS A 21 -5.22 -7.29 -3.00
N HIS A 22 -6.33 -7.92 -2.65
CA HIS A 22 -7.09 -8.81 -3.53
C HIS A 22 -8.58 -8.70 -3.24
N PHE A 23 -9.38 -9.08 -4.22
CA PHE A 23 -10.82 -9.22 -4.03
C PHE A 23 -11.13 -10.61 -3.51
N THR A 24 -11.91 -10.70 -2.44
CA THR A 24 -12.38 -11.96 -1.89
C THR A 24 -13.73 -12.38 -2.49
N LYS A 25 -14.52 -11.39 -2.98
CA LYS A 25 -15.78 -11.61 -3.70
C LYS A 25 -15.93 -10.62 -4.84
N VAL A 26 -16.55 -11.08 -5.93
CA VAL A 26 -16.98 -10.26 -7.07
C VAL A 26 -18.34 -10.76 -7.52
N GLY A 27 -19.32 -9.85 -7.67
CA GLY A 27 -20.71 -10.22 -7.99
C GLY A 27 -21.35 -11.15 -6.96
N GLY A 28 -20.91 -11.09 -5.69
CA GLY A 28 -21.37 -11.95 -4.61
C GLY A 28 -20.71 -13.34 -4.55
N ALA A 29 -19.98 -13.76 -5.60
CA ALA A 29 -19.27 -15.03 -5.64
C ALA A 29 -17.84 -14.93 -5.09
N ASN A 30 -17.36 -15.99 -4.44
CA ASN A 30 -15.97 -16.06 -3.98
C ASN A 30 -15.01 -16.07 -5.18
N THR A 31 -13.92 -15.32 -5.07
CA THR A 31 -12.85 -15.29 -6.08
C THR A 31 -11.86 -16.44 -5.89
N PRO A 32 -11.00 -16.71 -6.88
CA PRO A 32 -9.92 -17.69 -6.74
C PRO A 32 -8.97 -17.41 -5.59
N SER A 33 -8.75 -16.15 -5.22
CA SER A 33 -7.90 -15.73 -4.11
C SER A 33 -8.60 -15.71 -2.75
N ASN A 34 -9.90 -15.97 -2.67
CA ASN A 34 -10.68 -15.81 -1.43
C ASN A 34 -10.09 -16.54 -0.22
N ALA A 35 -9.49 -17.72 -0.41
CA ALA A 35 -8.86 -18.49 0.67
C ALA A 35 -7.41 -18.10 0.98
N VAL A 36 -6.81 -17.21 0.16
CA VAL A 36 -5.42 -16.81 0.31
C VAL A 36 -5.37 -15.60 1.25
N THR A 37 -4.92 -15.81 2.47
CA THR A 37 -4.86 -14.74 3.49
C THR A 37 -3.44 -14.28 3.80
N ASN A 38 -2.43 -15.04 3.33
CA ASN A 38 -1.03 -14.77 3.60
C ASN A 38 -0.17 -15.10 2.39
N LEU A 39 0.79 -14.23 2.07
CA LEU A 39 1.86 -14.48 1.12
C LEU A 39 3.20 -14.17 1.79
N THR A 40 4.23 -14.94 1.45
CA THR A 40 5.58 -14.59 1.87
C THR A 40 6.15 -13.47 0.98
N GLN A 41 7.17 -12.77 1.48
CA GLN A 41 7.90 -11.78 0.68
C GLN A 41 8.45 -12.40 -0.61
N ASP A 42 8.97 -13.63 -0.55
CA ASP A 42 9.45 -14.37 -1.73
C ASP A 42 8.32 -14.65 -2.73
N GLN A 43 7.13 -15.07 -2.26
CA GLN A 43 5.96 -15.26 -3.12
C GLN A 43 5.53 -13.94 -3.78
N LEU A 44 5.50 -12.84 -3.03
CA LEU A 44 5.20 -11.52 -3.59
C LEU A 44 6.23 -11.12 -4.67
N ARG A 45 7.52 -11.36 -4.44
CA ARG A 45 8.54 -11.17 -5.47
C ARG A 45 8.27 -12.03 -6.71
N LYS A 46 7.94 -13.29 -6.53
CA LYS A 46 7.64 -14.23 -7.62
C LYS A 46 6.39 -13.86 -8.41
N ILE A 47 5.40 -13.25 -7.76
CA ILE A 47 4.20 -12.75 -8.43
C ILE A 47 4.49 -11.43 -9.16
N PHE A 48 5.02 -10.42 -8.45
CA PHE A 48 5.09 -9.05 -8.97
C PHE A 48 6.32 -8.78 -9.82
N VAL A 49 7.43 -9.51 -9.64
CA VAL A 49 8.71 -9.21 -10.28
C VAL A 49 9.10 -10.24 -11.32
N THR A 50 9.10 -11.53 -10.98
CA THR A 50 9.61 -12.58 -11.89
C THR A 50 8.53 -13.32 -12.68
N GLY A 51 7.27 -13.32 -12.20
CA GLY A 51 6.16 -14.04 -12.83
C GLY A 51 6.19 -15.55 -12.69
N GLU A 52 7.08 -16.08 -11.84
CA GLU A 52 7.16 -17.52 -11.55
C GLU A 52 5.88 -18.06 -10.91
N ILE A 53 5.20 -17.23 -10.10
CA ILE A 53 3.88 -17.51 -9.55
C ILE A 53 2.88 -16.67 -10.36
N ASN A 54 2.05 -17.33 -11.14
CA ASN A 54 1.09 -16.72 -12.05
C ASN A 54 -0.31 -17.35 -11.99
N ASN A 55 -0.52 -18.28 -11.06
CA ASN A 55 -1.81 -18.94 -10.83
C ASN A 55 -2.10 -18.99 -9.33
N TRP A 56 -3.31 -18.65 -8.93
CA TRP A 56 -3.73 -18.64 -7.53
C TRP A 56 -3.58 -19.98 -6.82
N SER A 57 -3.68 -21.11 -7.56
CA SER A 57 -3.46 -22.45 -7.00
C SER A 57 -2.04 -22.68 -6.48
N GLN A 58 -1.06 -21.93 -6.96
CA GLN A 58 0.34 -22.03 -6.49
C GLN A 58 0.54 -21.45 -5.09
N VAL A 59 -0.44 -20.70 -4.60
CA VAL A 59 -0.41 -20.04 -3.27
C VAL A 59 -1.62 -20.40 -2.40
N GLY A 60 -2.32 -21.47 -2.72
CA GLY A 60 -3.42 -21.99 -1.90
C GLY A 60 -4.82 -21.51 -2.29
N GLY A 61 -4.96 -20.78 -3.38
CA GLY A 61 -6.23 -20.41 -3.97
C GLY A 61 -6.80 -21.48 -4.89
N THR A 62 -7.91 -21.19 -5.55
CA THR A 62 -8.43 -22.06 -6.62
C THR A 62 -7.73 -21.73 -7.94
N SER A 63 -7.71 -22.70 -8.88
CA SER A 63 -6.97 -22.56 -10.12
C SER A 63 -7.56 -21.47 -11.01
N ALA A 64 -6.82 -20.37 -11.15
CA ALA A 64 -7.08 -19.28 -12.07
C ALA A 64 -5.81 -18.43 -12.24
N PRO A 65 -5.62 -17.75 -13.38
CA PRO A 65 -4.47 -16.88 -13.58
C PRO A 65 -4.47 -15.72 -12.59
N ILE A 66 -3.29 -15.31 -12.13
CA ILE A 66 -3.13 -14.06 -11.35
C ILE A 66 -2.98 -12.90 -12.33
N VAL A 67 -3.81 -11.88 -12.15
CA VAL A 67 -3.77 -10.63 -12.90
C VAL A 67 -3.07 -9.56 -12.07
N VAL A 68 -1.83 -9.25 -12.41
CA VAL A 68 -0.99 -8.33 -11.63
C VAL A 68 -1.26 -6.89 -12.03
N TYR A 69 -1.52 -6.04 -11.03
CA TYR A 69 -1.68 -4.60 -11.18
C TYR A 69 -0.57 -3.86 -10.42
N ALA A 70 -0.10 -2.76 -11.00
CA ALA A 70 0.86 -1.86 -10.37
C ALA A 70 0.32 -0.42 -10.35
N ALA A 71 0.73 0.37 -9.37
CA ALA A 71 0.48 1.80 -9.39
C ALA A 71 1.30 2.49 -10.49
N GLN A 72 0.86 3.66 -10.93
CA GLN A 72 1.53 4.46 -11.95
C GLN A 72 2.97 4.82 -11.56
N ALA A 73 3.78 5.15 -12.56
CA ALA A 73 5.11 5.69 -12.34
C ALA A 73 5.05 6.98 -11.49
N GLY A 74 5.99 7.17 -10.59
CA GLY A 74 6.02 8.29 -9.63
C GLY A 74 5.21 8.06 -8.36
N SER A 75 4.49 6.94 -8.23
CA SER A 75 3.84 6.55 -6.97
C SER A 75 4.87 6.25 -5.88
N GLY A 76 4.71 6.88 -4.72
CA GLY A 76 5.53 6.60 -3.54
C GLY A 76 5.26 5.20 -2.97
N THR A 77 4.02 4.75 -3.02
CA THR A 77 3.63 3.39 -2.61
C THR A 77 4.27 2.35 -3.52
N ARG A 78 4.28 2.57 -4.84
CA ARG A 78 4.98 1.68 -5.79
C ARG A 78 6.48 1.62 -5.51
N THR A 79 7.14 2.77 -5.41
CA THR A 79 8.59 2.82 -5.15
C THR A 79 8.96 2.06 -3.86
N THR A 80 8.15 2.22 -2.81
CA THR A 80 8.37 1.54 -1.55
C THR A 80 8.11 0.04 -1.66
N PHE A 81 7.00 -0.37 -2.30
CA PHE A 81 6.68 -1.78 -2.52
C PHE A 81 7.74 -2.48 -3.38
N ASP A 82 8.18 -1.85 -4.46
CA ASP A 82 9.26 -2.35 -5.32
C ASP A 82 10.56 -2.59 -4.53
N GLY A 83 10.87 -1.69 -3.58
CA GLY A 83 12.00 -1.88 -2.66
C GLY A 83 11.84 -3.12 -1.76
N PHE A 84 10.64 -3.37 -1.24
CA PHE A 84 10.37 -4.53 -0.39
C PHE A 84 10.44 -5.86 -1.16
N VAL A 85 9.89 -5.91 -2.36
CA VAL A 85 9.92 -7.15 -3.18
C VAL A 85 11.23 -7.32 -3.96
N GLY A 86 12.14 -6.33 -3.89
CA GLY A 86 13.46 -6.40 -4.51
C GLY A 86 13.45 -6.34 -6.04
N GLY A 87 12.55 -5.56 -6.62
CA GLY A 87 12.46 -5.36 -8.06
C GLY A 87 11.20 -4.61 -8.49
N SER A 88 11.07 -4.26 -9.76
CA SER A 88 9.93 -3.52 -10.29
C SER A 88 8.67 -4.37 -10.36
N SER A 89 7.63 -4.00 -9.63
CA SER A 89 6.33 -4.66 -9.65
C SER A 89 5.62 -4.57 -11.01
N SER A 90 6.04 -3.66 -11.88
CA SER A 90 5.51 -3.56 -13.24
C SER A 90 6.16 -4.51 -14.26
N SER A 91 7.19 -5.27 -13.89
CA SER A 91 7.94 -6.12 -14.82
C SER A 91 7.10 -7.25 -15.42
N GLN A 92 6.07 -7.70 -14.72
CA GLN A 92 5.15 -8.75 -15.16
C GLN A 92 3.94 -8.24 -15.95
N ILE A 93 3.83 -6.93 -16.14
CA ILE A 93 2.78 -6.33 -16.97
C ILE A 93 3.20 -6.45 -18.44
N PRO A 94 2.48 -7.21 -19.29
CA PRO A 94 2.82 -7.33 -20.69
C PRO A 94 2.87 -5.95 -21.37
N ALA A 95 3.87 -5.74 -22.22
CA ALA A 95 4.11 -4.43 -22.86
C ALA A 95 2.88 -3.84 -23.57
N GLY A 96 2.06 -4.67 -24.22
CA GLY A 96 0.81 -4.27 -24.88
C GLY A 96 -0.35 -3.97 -23.93
N ASN A 97 -0.24 -4.33 -22.66
CA ASN A 97 -1.33 -4.22 -21.67
C ASN A 97 -1.02 -3.25 -20.53
N GLN A 98 0.07 -2.53 -20.57
CA GLN A 98 0.47 -1.62 -19.48
C GLN A 98 -0.60 -0.58 -19.15
N ALA A 99 -1.30 -0.05 -20.14
CA ALA A 99 -2.36 0.93 -19.94
C ALA A 99 -3.55 0.38 -19.14
N THR A 100 -3.81 -0.94 -19.20
CA THR A 100 -4.91 -1.61 -18.49
C THR A 100 -4.49 -2.20 -17.14
N ARG A 101 -3.19 -2.44 -16.96
CA ARG A 101 -2.63 -3.06 -15.76
C ARG A 101 -1.88 -2.08 -14.86
N VAL A 102 -1.76 -0.83 -15.27
CA VAL A 102 -1.26 0.28 -14.44
C VAL A 102 -2.44 1.16 -14.05
N ILE A 103 -2.63 1.34 -12.74
CA ILE A 103 -3.72 2.13 -12.18
C ILE A 103 -3.20 3.25 -11.30
N THR A 104 -4.07 4.18 -10.95
CA THR A 104 -3.77 5.23 -9.98
C THR A 104 -3.49 4.62 -8.61
N GLU A 105 -2.49 5.11 -7.93
CA GLU A 105 -2.10 4.69 -6.58
C GLU A 105 -3.31 4.64 -5.64
N ASN A 106 -3.47 3.53 -4.92
CA ASN A 106 -4.55 3.29 -3.96
C ASN A 106 -5.97 3.44 -4.58
N ASN A 107 -6.15 3.05 -5.84
CA ASN A 107 -7.44 3.11 -6.52
C ASN A 107 -7.86 1.73 -7.07
N ALA A 108 -8.29 0.85 -6.18
CA ALA A 108 -8.77 -0.48 -6.52
C ALA A 108 -10.05 -0.46 -7.40
N GLN A 109 -10.80 0.67 -7.43
CA GLN A 109 -11.99 0.80 -8.29
C GLN A 109 -11.64 0.63 -9.77
N GLN A 110 -10.47 1.11 -10.21
CA GLN A 110 -10.05 0.93 -11.61
C GLN A 110 -9.88 -0.54 -12.00
N ILE A 111 -9.58 -1.43 -11.04
CA ILE A 111 -9.50 -2.88 -11.30
C ILE A 111 -10.90 -3.46 -11.55
N VAL A 112 -11.88 -2.99 -10.77
CA VAL A 112 -13.30 -3.37 -10.97
C VAL A 112 -13.80 -2.86 -12.33
N ASP A 113 -13.51 -1.62 -12.66
CA ASP A 113 -13.91 -0.99 -13.94
C ASP A 113 -13.31 -1.70 -15.16
N ASN A 114 -12.12 -2.28 -14.99
CA ASN A 114 -11.48 -3.10 -16.03
C ASN A 114 -12.09 -4.53 -16.14
N GLY A 115 -12.98 -4.93 -15.22
CA GLY A 115 -13.61 -6.25 -15.22
C GLY A 115 -12.67 -7.39 -14.80
N GLU A 116 -11.51 -7.11 -14.21
CA GLU A 116 -10.48 -8.10 -13.86
C GLU A 116 -10.39 -8.39 -12.36
N ALA A 117 -11.25 -7.79 -11.53
CA ALA A 117 -11.20 -7.87 -10.07
C ALA A 117 -11.18 -9.32 -9.52
N ALA A 118 -11.87 -10.26 -10.18
CA ALA A 118 -11.93 -11.65 -9.70
C ALA A 118 -10.55 -12.32 -9.60
N ASN A 119 -9.61 -11.95 -10.46
CA ASN A 119 -8.29 -12.58 -10.54
C ASN A 119 -7.15 -11.63 -10.16
N ALA A 120 -7.46 -10.40 -9.82
CA ALA A 120 -6.47 -9.35 -9.61
C ALA A 120 -5.70 -9.49 -8.29
N ILE A 121 -4.43 -9.12 -8.35
CA ILE A 121 -3.60 -8.77 -7.21
C ILE A 121 -3.04 -7.36 -7.42
N PHE A 122 -3.03 -6.57 -6.36
CA PHE A 122 -2.51 -5.21 -6.34
C PHE A 122 -1.77 -5.00 -5.01
N TYR A 123 -1.32 -3.81 -4.71
CA TYR A 123 -0.81 -3.41 -3.40
C TYR A 123 -1.34 -2.03 -3.03
N GLU A 124 -1.58 -1.83 -1.75
CA GLU A 124 -2.21 -0.62 -1.25
C GLU A 124 -1.64 -0.20 0.11
N SER A 125 -1.66 1.11 0.36
CA SER A 125 -1.38 1.67 1.68
C SER A 125 -2.47 1.27 2.68
N TYR A 126 -2.07 0.75 3.83
CA TYR A 126 -2.98 0.42 4.93
C TYR A 126 -3.80 1.63 5.36
N GLY A 127 -3.16 2.80 5.49
CA GLY A 127 -3.84 4.03 5.87
C GLY A 127 -4.92 4.43 4.85
N ARG A 128 -4.68 4.25 3.55
CA ARG A 128 -5.69 4.53 2.51
C ARG A 128 -6.81 3.51 2.52
N TYR A 129 -6.50 2.24 2.69
CA TYR A 129 -7.50 1.19 2.83
C TYR A 129 -8.43 1.42 4.03
N GLN A 130 -7.90 1.89 5.17
CA GLN A 130 -8.69 2.22 6.35
C GLN A 130 -9.58 3.45 6.17
N GLN A 131 -9.22 4.39 5.30
CA GLN A 131 -10.06 5.55 4.96
C GLN A 131 -11.26 5.19 4.09
N ALA A 132 -11.16 4.13 3.33
CA ALA A 132 -12.28 3.56 2.57
C ALA A 132 -13.20 2.76 3.51
N THR A 133 -14.01 1.87 2.96
CA THR A 133 -14.76 0.88 3.74
C THR A 133 -13.98 -0.43 3.74
N PRO A 134 -13.23 -0.76 4.79
CA PRO A 134 -12.46 -2.00 4.83
C PRO A 134 -13.35 -3.21 4.58
N GLY A 135 -12.89 -4.11 3.69
CA GLY A 135 -13.68 -5.26 3.24
C GLY A 135 -14.55 -4.99 2.01
N ASN A 136 -14.74 -3.73 1.64
CA ASN A 136 -15.30 -3.29 0.35
C ASN A 136 -14.77 -1.88 0.02
N SER A 137 -13.48 -1.75 -0.24
CA SER A 137 -12.82 -0.45 -0.45
C SER A 137 -13.29 0.28 -1.70
N THR A 138 -13.85 -0.44 -2.66
CA THR A 138 -14.40 0.13 -3.90
C THR A 138 -15.84 0.63 -3.76
N GLY A 139 -16.57 0.24 -2.70
CA GLY A 139 -18.01 0.53 -2.58
C GLY A 139 -18.90 -0.19 -3.60
N THR A 140 -18.34 -1.10 -4.41
CA THR A 140 -19.08 -1.83 -5.44
C THR A 140 -19.97 -2.90 -4.81
N ALA A 141 -21.25 -2.89 -5.12
CA ALA A 141 -22.20 -3.88 -4.61
C ALA A 141 -21.80 -5.30 -5.02
N GLY A 142 -21.78 -6.21 -4.03
CA GLY A 142 -21.37 -7.61 -4.24
C GLY A 142 -19.86 -7.83 -4.39
N ALA A 143 -19.03 -6.79 -4.31
CA ALA A 143 -17.59 -6.92 -4.16
C ALA A 143 -17.21 -6.95 -2.67
N ALA A 144 -16.15 -7.71 -2.38
CA ALA A 144 -15.45 -7.64 -1.09
C ALA A 144 -13.96 -7.80 -1.36
N ASP A 145 -13.15 -7.12 -0.57
CA ASP A 145 -11.70 -7.11 -0.72
C ASP A 145 -10.97 -7.23 0.63
N SER A 146 -9.68 -7.46 0.58
CA SER A 146 -8.84 -7.56 1.78
C SER A 146 -7.40 -7.18 1.49
N LEU A 147 -6.72 -6.68 2.52
CA LEU A 147 -5.26 -6.67 2.56
C LEU A 147 -4.77 -7.97 3.20
N GLY A 148 -3.86 -8.67 2.53
CA GLY A 148 -3.33 -9.92 3.04
C GLY A 148 -2.17 -9.75 4.02
N SER A 149 -1.90 -10.79 4.79
CA SER A 149 -0.72 -10.87 5.66
C SER A 149 0.55 -11.09 4.83
N ILE A 150 1.69 -10.70 5.37
CA ILE A 150 3.03 -10.93 4.80
C ILE A 150 3.86 -11.69 5.83
N ASP A 151 4.43 -12.81 5.43
CA ASP A 151 5.21 -13.70 6.30
C ASP A 151 4.48 -14.07 7.61
N GLY A 152 3.14 -14.25 7.52
CA GLY A 152 2.28 -14.57 8.65
C GLY A 152 1.88 -13.37 9.51
N ILE A 153 2.35 -12.16 9.22
CA ILE A 153 2.06 -10.95 10.00
C ILE A 153 0.96 -10.14 9.27
N ALA A 154 -0.17 -9.95 9.94
CA ALA A 154 -1.27 -9.14 9.41
C ALA A 154 -0.91 -7.65 9.46
N VAL A 155 -1.36 -6.89 8.46
CA VAL A 155 -1.27 -5.43 8.47
C VAL A 155 -2.38 -4.87 9.37
N THR A 156 -2.00 -4.32 10.52
CA THR A 156 -2.90 -3.72 11.50
C THR A 156 -2.28 -2.44 12.05
N SER A 157 -3.08 -1.61 12.73
CA SER A 157 -2.55 -0.43 13.42
C SER A 157 -1.46 -0.78 14.44
N THR A 158 -1.59 -1.93 15.12
CA THR A 158 -0.60 -2.40 16.07
C THR A 158 0.69 -2.80 15.38
N THR A 159 0.64 -3.71 14.40
CA THR A 159 1.84 -4.26 13.74
C THR A 159 2.57 -3.23 12.87
N VAL A 160 1.85 -2.25 12.33
CA VAL A 160 2.45 -1.10 11.65
C VAL A 160 3.09 -0.15 12.67
N GLY A 161 2.38 0.12 13.78
CA GLY A 161 2.83 1.03 14.83
C GLY A 161 4.08 0.57 15.57
N ASP A 162 4.15 -0.72 15.92
CA ASP A 162 5.27 -1.32 16.66
C ASP A 162 6.41 -1.81 15.74
N SER A 163 6.29 -1.63 14.43
CA SER A 163 7.29 -2.02 13.42
C SER A 163 7.44 -3.52 13.19
N THR A 164 6.52 -4.35 13.65
CA THR A 164 6.56 -5.80 13.39
C THR A 164 6.08 -6.15 11.98
N PHE A 165 5.23 -5.32 11.36
CA PHE A 165 4.81 -5.53 9.98
C PHE A 165 5.99 -5.33 9.01
N PRO A 166 6.34 -6.35 8.17
CA PRO A 166 7.59 -6.33 7.41
C PRO A 166 7.65 -5.24 6.33
N PHE A 167 6.50 -4.86 5.75
CA PHE A 167 6.41 -3.81 4.73
C PHE A 167 5.93 -2.48 5.34
N GLY A 168 6.47 -2.14 6.51
CA GLY A 168 6.23 -0.87 7.19
C GLY A 168 7.16 0.24 6.70
N ARG A 169 6.66 1.48 6.64
CA ARG A 169 7.41 2.69 6.30
C ARG A 169 7.10 3.84 7.25
N SER A 170 8.06 4.74 7.41
CA SER A 170 7.80 6.04 8.06
C SER A 170 7.29 7.06 7.05
N LEU A 171 6.37 7.89 7.46
CA LEU A 171 5.91 9.07 6.73
C LEU A 171 6.62 10.30 7.30
N TYR A 172 7.10 11.16 6.41
CA TYR A 172 7.92 12.30 6.77
C TYR A 172 7.27 13.61 6.38
N ASN A 173 7.36 14.59 7.26
CA ASN A 173 7.24 15.97 6.91
C ASN A 173 8.63 16.48 6.49
N VAL A 174 8.72 17.13 5.34
CA VAL A 174 9.99 17.59 4.76
C VAL A 174 9.99 19.10 4.73
N LEU A 175 11.01 19.69 5.34
CA LEU A 175 11.22 21.13 5.45
C LEU A 175 12.52 21.55 4.80
N ARG A 176 12.57 22.78 4.33
CA ARG A 176 13.83 23.44 4.03
C ARG A 176 14.43 24.02 5.31
N TYR A 177 15.58 23.53 5.70
CA TYR A 177 16.31 24.05 6.84
C TYR A 177 17.47 24.93 6.35
N PRO A 178 17.72 26.14 6.94
CA PRO A 178 17.04 26.70 8.09
C PRO A 178 15.78 27.53 7.76
N SER A 179 15.49 27.83 6.50
CA SER A 179 14.46 28.82 6.11
C SER A 179 13.04 28.53 6.63
N GLU A 180 12.72 27.25 6.86
CA GLU A 180 11.41 26.82 7.35
C GLU A 180 11.45 26.23 8.77
N ALA A 181 12.62 26.25 9.44
CA ALA A 181 12.79 25.65 10.77
C ALA A 181 11.89 26.31 11.86
N THR A 182 11.47 27.55 11.62
CA THR A 182 10.61 28.32 12.54
C THR A 182 9.12 28.13 12.29
N LYS A 183 8.73 27.27 11.36
CA LYS A 183 7.31 27.01 11.07
C LYS A 183 6.63 26.35 12.26
N ARG A 184 5.57 26.99 12.77
CA ARG A 184 4.85 26.59 13.98
C ARG A 184 4.25 25.18 13.96
N TYR A 185 4.10 24.56 12.82
CA TYR A 185 3.54 23.21 12.76
C TYR A 185 4.44 22.12 13.36
N LEU A 186 5.72 22.41 13.59
CA LEU A 186 6.66 21.52 14.29
C LEU A 186 6.91 21.89 15.75
N ASP A 187 6.27 22.94 16.27
CA ASP A 187 6.42 23.32 17.66
C ASP A 187 5.99 22.15 18.56
N PRO A 188 6.84 21.69 19.52
CA PRO A 188 6.52 20.56 20.37
C PRO A 188 5.37 20.80 21.34
N VAL A 189 4.98 22.06 21.55
CA VAL A 189 3.93 22.43 22.51
C VAL A 189 2.58 22.64 21.82
N ASP A 190 2.53 23.44 20.77
CA ASP A 190 1.28 23.82 20.10
C ASP A 190 1.32 23.69 18.58
N GLY A 191 2.40 23.13 18.04
CA GLY A 191 2.54 22.88 16.62
C GLY A 191 1.48 21.92 16.09
N PHE A 192 1.03 22.14 14.85
CA PHE A 192 -0.04 21.36 14.22
C PHE A 192 0.18 19.84 14.33
N LEU A 193 1.41 19.36 14.09
CA LEU A 193 1.73 17.93 14.16
C LEU A 193 1.82 17.39 15.59
N CYS A 194 1.84 18.24 16.62
CA CYS A 194 1.94 17.84 18.02
C CYS A 194 0.59 17.94 18.75
N ARG A 195 -0.46 18.38 18.09
CA ARG A 195 -1.78 18.48 18.68
C ARG A 195 -2.42 17.10 18.84
N THR A 196 -3.07 16.87 19.98
CA THR A 196 -3.71 15.60 20.31
C THR A 196 -4.83 15.23 19.34
N ASP A 197 -5.60 16.23 18.83
CA ASP A 197 -6.66 15.98 17.86
C ASP A 197 -6.10 15.51 16.52
N ILE A 198 -4.97 16.05 16.06
CA ILE A 198 -4.27 15.60 14.87
C ILE A 198 -3.62 14.25 15.09
N ASP A 199 -3.06 14.01 16.27
CA ASP A 199 -2.50 12.73 16.67
C ASP A 199 -3.52 11.61 16.58
N ASN A 200 -4.72 11.83 17.09
CA ASN A 200 -5.83 10.86 17.00
C ASN A 200 -6.21 10.56 15.55
N VAL A 201 -6.32 11.58 14.69
CA VAL A 201 -6.62 11.39 13.27
C VAL A 201 -5.50 10.61 12.57
N VAL A 202 -4.25 10.99 12.74
CA VAL A 202 -3.10 10.32 12.12
C VAL A 202 -3.03 8.87 12.59
N SER A 203 -3.17 8.62 13.89
CA SER A 203 -3.13 7.28 14.47
C SER A 203 -4.27 6.38 13.96
N SER A 204 -5.47 6.94 13.76
CA SER A 204 -6.61 6.18 13.24
C SER A 204 -6.45 5.78 11.78
N ILE A 205 -5.72 6.56 10.99
CA ILE A 205 -5.51 6.34 9.55
C ILE A 205 -4.27 5.48 9.29
N THR A 206 -3.15 5.83 9.93
CA THR A 206 -1.83 5.25 9.62
C THR A 206 -1.39 4.18 10.61
N GLY A 207 -2.12 3.96 11.68
CA GLY A 207 -1.84 3.04 12.74
C GLY A 207 -1.17 3.68 13.94
N ARG A 208 -0.18 4.55 13.79
CA ARG A 208 0.47 5.25 14.90
C ARG A 208 1.26 6.46 14.43
N LYS A 209 1.19 7.54 15.22
CA LYS A 209 2.13 8.64 15.16
C LYS A 209 3.46 8.26 15.82
N LEU A 210 4.56 8.75 15.28
CA LEU A 210 5.91 8.58 15.84
C LEU A 210 6.25 9.66 16.87
#